data_ea641adea898b91d31a440b846349502
#
_entry.id   ea641adea898b91d31a440b846349502
#
_cell.length_a   1.000
_cell.length_b   1.000
_cell.length_c   1.000
_cell.angle_alpha   90.00
_cell.angle_beta   90.00
_cell.angle_gamma   90.00
#
_symmetry.space_group_name_H-M   'P 1'
#
loop_
_entity.id
_entity.type
_entity.pdbx_description
1 polymer ?
#
loop_
_entity_poly.entity_id
_entity_poly.type
_entity_poly.pdbx_seq_one_letter_code
_entity_poly.pdbx_strand_id
1 'polypeptide(L)'
;MSEEHTEKKDEKPTEPVPPKDEIVETKHTVVIHGQSIAYTVTTGRIVLKEEAEKKGDEAGKSEGEKAKASIFFVAYTRDDVEDRTQRPLTFSFNGGPG
;
A
#
# COMPACT_ATOMS: atom_id res chain seq x y z
N MET A 1 -33.22 -0.02 15.54
CA MET A 1 -32.60 0.32 15.51
C MET A 1 -31.73 0.41 15.44
N SER A 2 -31.67 0.63 15.35
CA SER A 2 -30.73 0.98 15.28
C SER A 2 -29.96 1.43 15.26
N GLU A 3 -29.88 1.61 15.34
CA GLU A 3 -29.09 2.20 15.36
C GLU A 3 -28.22 2.46 15.33
N GLU A 4 -28.19 2.36 15.26
CA GLU A 4 -27.30 2.72 15.22
C GLU A 4 -26.52 3.07 14.91
N HIS A 5 -26.70 3.02 14.64
CA HIS A 5 -25.92 3.55 14.27
C HIS A 5 -25.26 4.20 14.22
N THR A 6 -25.41 4.24 14.25
CA THR A 6 -24.82 5.00 14.24
C THR A 6 -24.20 5.56 14.38
N GLU A 7 -23.97 5.71 14.39
CA GLU A 7 -23.26 6.35 14.53
C GLU A 7 -22.50 6.81 14.50
N LYS A 8 -22.26 6.83 14.25
CA LYS A 8 -21.37 7.28 14.24
C LYS A 8 -21.05 8.00 13.97
N LYS A 9 -21.06 8.25 13.81
CA LYS A 9 -20.66 8.92 13.54
C LYS A 9 -20.46 9.72 13.60
N ASP A 10 -20.69 9.65 13.67
CA ASP A 10 -20.51 10.69 13.70
C ASP A 10 -19.52 11.05 13.78
N GLU A 11 -19.12 10.70 13.33
CA GLU A 11 -18.11 11.27 13.39
C GLU A 11 -18.02 12.55 13.18
N LYS A 12 -17.41 12.90 13.59
CA LYS A 12 -17.35 14.28 13.49
C LYS A 12 -16.36 14.69 12.46
N PRO A 13 -16.61 15.75 11.77
CA PRO A 13 -15.66 16.18 10.76
C PRO A 13 -14.38 16.65 11.42
N THR A 14 -13.30 16.26 10.84
CA THR A 14 -12.00 16.64 11.30
C THR A 14 -11.15 16.96 10.11
N GLU A 15 -9.96 17.40 10.38
CA GLU A 15 -9.01 17.61 9.32
C GLU A 15 -8.76 16.29 8.62
N PRO A 16 -8.56 16.32 7.31
CA PRO A 16 -8.25 15.08 6.61
C PRO A 16 -6.97 14.48 7.15
N VAL A 17 -6.99 13.17 7.26
CA VAL A 17 -5.80 12.44 7.66
C VAL A 17 -4.91 12.31 6.43
N PRO A 18 -3.63 12.69 6.55
CA PRO A 18 -2.74 12.52 5.40
C PRO A 18 -2.64 11.05 5.01
N PRO A 19 -2.52 10.78 3.72
CA PRO A 19 -2.35 9.41 3.28
C PRO A 19 -1.05 8.85 3.82
N LYS A 20 -1.07 7.57 4.09
CA LYS A 20 0.11 6.88 4.57
C LYS A 20 0.14 5.49 3.98
N ASP A 21 1.30 4.88 4.04
CA ASP A 21 1.46 3.52 3.57
C ASP A 21 0.59 2.59 4.41
N GLU A 22 0.01 1.61 3.73
CA GLU A 22 -0.79 0.58 4.38
C GLU A 22 -0.38 -0.76 3.79
N ILE A 23 0.01 -1.68 4.67
CA ILE A 23 0.49 -2.99 4.24
C ILE A 23 -0.25 -4.05 5.02
N VAL A 24 -0.78 -5.04 4.32
CA VAL A 24 -1.47 -6.17 4.91
C VAL A 24 -0.90 -7.44 4.34
N GLU A 25 -0.59 -8.39 5.20
CA GLU A 25 -0.05 -9.68 4.78
C GLU A 25 -0.96 -10.79 5.22
N THR A 26 -1.16 -11.77 4.34
CA THR A 26 -1.93 -12.97 4.66
C THR A 26 -1.15 -14.19 4.18
N LYS A 27 -1.38 -15.32 4.85
CA LYS A 27 -0.66 -16.56 4.56
C LYS A 27 -1.61 -17.54 3.89
N HIS A 28 -1.08 -18.26 2.91
CA HIS A 28 -1.89 -19.18 2.11
C HIS A 28 -1.07 -20.37 1.69
N THR A 29 -1.77 -21.38 1.21
CA THR A 29 -1.16 -22.58 0.65
C THR A 29 -1.90 -22.94 -0.62
N VAL A 30 -1.16 -23.37 -1.64
CA VAL A 30 -1.75 -23.81 -2.88
C VAL A 30 -1.05 -25.10 -3.28
N VAL A 31 -1.79 -25.96 -3.97
CA VAL A 31 -1.22 -27.22 -4.49
C VAL A 31 -1.07 -27.07 -5.99
N ILE A 32 0.18 -27.20 -6.47
CA ILE A 32 0.49 -27.11 -7.87
C ILE A 32 1.28 -28.34 -8.25
N HIS A 33 0.78 -29.09 -9.24
CA HIS A 33 1.42 -30.33 -9.68
C HIS A 33 1.69 -31.26 -8.51
N GLY A 34 0.70 -31.38 -7.61
CA GLY A 34 0.83 -32.26 -6.46
C GLY A 34 1.71 -31.76 -5.35
N GLN A 35 2.28 -30.58 -5.48
CA GLN A 35 3.17 -30.02 -4.48
C GLN A 35 2.48 -28.90 -3.73
N SER A 36 2.54 -28.96 -2.41
CA SER A 36 1.96 -27.93 -1.56
C SER A 36 2.95 -26.81 -1.42
N ILE A 37 2.50 -25.60 -1.73
CA ILE A 37 3.35 -24.43 -1.74
C ILE A 37 2.75 -23.39 -0.80
N ALA A 38 3.52 -23.02 0.21
CA ALA A 38 3.12 -21.98 1.15
C ALA A 38 3.60 -20.64 0.62
N TYR A 39 2.72 -19.65 0.68
CA TYR A 39 3.09 -18.32 0.17
C TYR A 39 2.39 -17.25 0.97
N THR A 40 2.93 -16.06 0.88
CA THR A 40 2.40 -14.88 1.55
C THR A 40 1.90 -13.93 0.48
N VAL A 41 0.71 -13.38 0.70
CA VAL A 41 0.19 -12.31 -0.14
C VAL A 41 0.33 -11.03 0.64
N THR A 42 1.01 -10.07 0.04
CA THR A 42 1.16 -8.74 0.61
C THR A 42 0.41 -7.77 -0.27
N THR A 43 -0.59 -7.12 0.29
CA THR A 43 -1.29 -6.06 -0.42
C THR A 43 -0.99 -4.77 0.27
N GLY A 44 -0.88 -3.72 -0.53
CA GLY A 44 -0.54 -2.49 0.12
C GLY A 44 -0.72 -1.30 -0.77
N ARG A 45 -0.54 -0.18 -0.15
CA ARG A 45 -0.56 1.10 -0.82
C ARG A 45 0.65 1.88 -0.35
N ILE A 46 1.44 2.30 -1.30
CA ILE A 46 2.64 3.09 -1.04
C ILE A 46 2.36 4.50 -1.49
N VAL A 47 2.63 5.43 -0.61
CA VAL A 47 2.40 6.84 -0.90
C VAL A 47 3.70 7.43 -1.41
N LEU A 48 3.63 8.02 -2.60
CA LEU A 48 4.74 8.75 -3.18
C LEU A 48 4.65 10.18 -2.72
N LYS A 49 5.75 10.69 -2.21
CA LYS A 49 5.79 12.01 -1.64
C LYS A 49 6.77 12.88 -2.38
N GLU A 50 6.51 14.15 -2.33
CA GLU A 50 7.33 15.13 -2.98
C GLU A 50 7.51 16.29 -2.02
N GLU A 51 8.73 16.79 -1.92
CA GLU A 51 8.99 17.95 -1.09
C GLU A 51 8.47 19.19 -1.80
N ALA A 52 7.75 20.01 -1.03
CA ALA A 52 7.19 21.23 -1.57
C ALA A 52 7.93 22.40 -0.96
N GLU A 53 8.08 23.47 -1.76
CA GLU A 53 8.71 24.68 -1.30
C GLU A 53 7.67 25.73 -1.05
N LYS A 54 7.93 26.56 -0.04
CA LYS A 54 7.08 27.70 0.23
C LYS A 54 7.36 28.80 -0.78
N LYS A 55 6.39 29.67 -0.92
CA LYS A 55 6.48 30.74 -1.89
C LYS A 55 6.50 32.09 -1.17
N GLY A 56 6.81 33.12 -1.94
CA GLY A 56 6.85 34.46 -1.40
C GLY A 56 8.09 34.67 -0.55
N ASP A 57 7.91 35.29 0.57
CA ASP A 57 9.03 35.62 1.44
C ASP A 57 9.70 34.35 1.98
N GLU A 58 9.04 33.23 1.88
CA GLU A 58 9.59 31.97 2.36
C GLU A 58 10.06 31.10 1.22
N ALA A 59 10.28 31.69 0.05
CA ALA A 59 10.80 30.93 -1.07
C ALA A 59 12.13 30.31 -0.68
N GLY A 60 12.33 29.08 -1.11
CA GLY A 60 13.53 28.35 -0.78
C GLY A 60 13.43 27.53 0.49
N LYS A 61 12.36 27.72 1.25
CA LYS A 61 12.13 26.90 2.43
C LYS A 61 11.19 25.78 2.10
N SER A 62 11.41 24.63 2.74
CA SER A 62 10.60 23.46 2.50
C SER A 62 9.31 23.53 3.29
N GLU A 63 8.22 23.15 2.66
CA GLU A 63 6.95 22.96 3.36
C GLU A 63 6.85 21.56 3.93
N GLY A 64 7.88 20.73 3.73
CA GLY A 64 7.81 19.35 4.10
C GLY A 64 7.34 18.51 2.94
N GLU A 65 7.19 17.25 3.21
CA GLU A 65 6.78 16.30 2.19
C GLU A 65 5.27 16.29 2.05
N LYS A 66 4.81 16.28 0.84
CA LYS A 66 3.39 16.19 0.54
C LYS A 66 3.13 14.96 -0.30
N ALA A 67 2.01 14.31 -0.03
CA ALA A 67 1.61 13.15 -0.81
C ALA A 67 1.29 13.61 -2.22
N LYS A 68 1.87 12.93 -3.21
CA LYS A 68 1.65 13.25 -4.60
C LYS A 68 0.80 12.20 -5.28
N ALA A 69 0.99 10.95 -4.91
CA ALA A 69 0.27 9.87 -5.51
C ALA A 69 0.37 8.67 -4.59
N SER A 70 -0.45 7.68 -4.85
CA SER A 70 -0.32 6.42 -4.15
C SER A 70 -0.41 5.30 -5.16
N ILE A 71 0.29 4.22 -4.87
CA ILE A 71 0.35 3.06 -5.73
C ILE A 71 -0.15 1.87 -4.93
N PHE A 72 -1.16 1.21 -5.46
CA PHE A 72 -1.65 -0.04 -4.90
C PHE A 72 -0.89 -1.19 -5.55
N PHE A 73 -0.52 -2.18 -4.73
CA PHE A 73 0.19 -3.32 -5.26
C PHE A 73 -0.24 -4.59 -4.54
N VAL A 74 -0.02 -5.71 -5.19
CA VAL A 74 -0.20 -7.04 -4.62
C VAL A 74 1.07 -7.81 -4.93
N ALA A 75 1.64 -8.43 -3.91
CA ALA A 75 2.85 -9.22 -4.08
C ALA A 75 2.60 -10.62 -3.55
N TYR A 76 3.06 -11.60 -4.29
CA TYR A 76 3.01 -13.01 -3.90
C TYR A 76 4.43 -13.47 -3.70
N THR A 77 4.73 -13.98 -2.52
CA THR A 77 6.07 -14.46 -2.21
C THR A 77 5.99 -15.87 -1.66
N ARG A 78 6.84 -16.72 -2.19
CA ARG A 78 6.91 -18.09 -1.71
C ARG A 78 7.63 -18.14 -0.38
N ASP A 79 7.10 -18.90 0.58
CA ASP A 79 7.62 -18.87 1.94
C ASP A 79 8.75 -19.87 2.17
N ASP A 80 8.65 -21.06 1.58
CA ASP A 80 9.58 -22.14 1.91
C ASP A 80 10.79 -22.12 0.97
N VAL A 81 11.51 -21.01 0.97
CA VAL A 81 12.65 -20.78 0.10
C VAL A 81 13.89 -20.63 0.95
N GLU A 82 14.92 -21.43 0.67
CA GLU A 82 16.15 -21.35 1.43
C GLU A 82 16.95 -20.12 1.09
N ASP A 83 17.01 -19.77 -0.20
CA ASP A 83 17.83 -18.66 -0.65
C ASP A 83 16.99 -17.79 -1.57
N ARG A 84 16.54 -16.68 -1.07
CA ARG A 84 15.66 -15.80 -1.83
C ARG A 84 16.37 -15.17 -3.01
N THR A 85 17.69 -15.07 -2.94
CA THR A 85 18.43 -14.48 -4.06
C THR A 85 18.40 -15.36 -5.29
N GLN A 86 18.02 -16.62 -5.14
CA GLN A 86 17.92 -17.57 -6.25
C GLN A 86 16.55 -17.60 -6.88
N ARG A 87 15.62 -16.79 -6.37
CA ARG A 87 14.26 -16.77 -6.89
C ARG A 87 14.09 -15.66 -7.91
N PRO A 88 13.41 -15.93 -9.00
CA PRO A 88 13.14 -14.87 -9.96
C PRO A 88 12.14 -13.88 -9.39
N LEU A 89 12.20 -12.68 -9.91
CA LEU A 89 11.28 -11.62 -9.55
C LEU A 89 10.54 -11.18 -10.81
N THR A 90 9.23 -11.20 -10.73
CA THR A 90 8.39 -10.85 -11.88
C THR A 90 7.53 -9.65 -11.50
N PHE A 91 7.56 -8.63 -12.33
CA PHE A 91 6.67 -7.49 -12.20
C PHE A 91 5.57 -7.58 -13.23
N SER A 92 4.36 -7.24 -12.81
CA SER A 92 3.21 -7.28 -13.71
C SER A 92 2.43 -5.98 -13.53
N PHE A 93 2.14 -5.32 -14.61
CA PHE A 93 1.42 -4.06 -14.61
C PHE A 93 0.20 -4.20 -15.50
N ASN A 94 -0.86 -3.48 -15.14
CA ASN A 94 -1.99 -3.44 -16.04
C ASN A 94 -1.59 -2.67 -17.30
N GLY A 95 -2.17 -3.09 -18.40
CA GLY A 95 -1.92 -2.42 -19.67
C GLY A 95 -2.56 -1.06 -19.70
N GLY A 96 -2.03 -0.21 -20.59
CA GLY A 96 -2.54 1.13 -20.69
C GLY A 96 -3.35 1.33 -21.94
N PRO A 97 -4.12 2.39 -21.97
CA PRO A 97 -4.36 3.34 -20.88
C PRO A 97 -5.25 2.69 -19.84
N GLY A 98 -4.66 2.05 -18.91
CA GLY A 98 -5.35 1.24 -17.95
C GLY A 98 -5.97 1.98 -16.80
#